data_6e053bd02adb4fff78695565d8283e77
#
_entry.id   6e053bd02adb4fff78695565d8283e77
#
_cell.length_a   1.000
_cell.length_b   1.000
_cell.length_c   1.000
_cell.angle_alpha   90.00
_cell.angle_beta   90.00
_cell.angle_gamma   90.00
#
_symmetry.space_group_name_H-M   'P 1'
#
loop_
_entity.id
_entity.type
_entity.pdbx_description
1 polymer ?
#
loop_
_entity_poly.entity_id
_entity_poly.type
_entity_poly.pdbx_seq_one_letter_code
_entity_poly.pdbx_strand_id
1 'polypeptide(L)'
;MKHWCSALEVAPGLQDKLTAAGLKAASLADSEELDPSEILLIYNPPDQLLEQLRTHQDTPVQSADLRHIFQQLSQFRAQGVRCAASWRLSLLDTTSLLRLTQNEHPCLELTTPYPEASPIAGLIALQLFKESNEILDHYLNLELSAELFGLMPDSDYIQRLQSRTLADLLLTDWWQVNSERECSREQADSNLFRMHQIQEDFDRILQEQADVRSLLHDQNNLSRDLLTQIAKQKLES
;
A
#
# COMPACT_ATOMS: atom_id res chain seq x y z
N MET A 1 -23.74 13.29 -8.42
CA MET A 1 -23.25 12.36 -7.39
C MET A 1 -22.60 13.15 -6.26
N LYS A 2 -22.75 12.71 -5.01
CA LYS A 2 -22.17 13.38 -3.82
C LYS A 2 -21.31 12.47 -2.98
N HIS A 3 -21.49 11.17 -3.12
CA HIS A 3 -20.81 10.16 -2.32
C HIS A 3 -20.14 9.11 -3.21
N TRP A 4 -19.11 8.50 -2.69
CA TRP A 4 -18.52 7.29 -3.26
C TRP A 4 -18.39 6.22 -2.20
N CYS A 5 -18.49 4.97 -2.59
CA CYS A 5 -18.28 3.81 -1.72
C CYS A 5 -17.50 2.72 -2.45
N SER A 6 -16.80 1.91 -1.68
CA SER A 6 -16.03 0.75 -2.15
C SER A 6 -16.05 -0.35 -1.10
N ALA A 7 -15.87 -1.59 -1.51
CA ALA A 7 -15.75 -2.71 -0.59
C ALA A 7 -14.44 -2.71 0.20
N LEU A 8 -13.38 -2.10 -0.34
CA LEU A 8 -12.07 -1.95 0.29
C LEU A 8 -11.60 -0.51 0.18
N GLU A 9 -10.53 -0.19 0.91
CA GLU A 9 -9.89 1.13 0.82
C GLU A 9 -9.45 1.42 -0.63
N VAL A 10 -9.76 2.60 -1.08
CA VAL A 10 -9.33 3.11 -2.38
C VAL A 10 -7.91 3.67 -2.24
N ALA A 11 -7.09 3.50 -3.27
CA ALA A 11 -5.72 4.01 -3.27
C ALA A 11 -5.68 5.51 -2.88
N PRO A 12 -4.75 5.95 -2.01
CA PRO A 12 -4.73 7.32 -1.48
C PRO A 12 -4.79 8.40 -2.55
N GLY A 13 -4.04 8.22 -3.65
CA GLY A 13 -4.05 9.19 -4.76
C GLY A 13 -5.40 9.30 -5.48
N LEU A 14 -6.20 8.22 -5.55
CA LEU A 14 -7.56 8.28 -6.08
C LEU A 14 -8.52 8.89 -5.05
N GLN A 15 -8.37 8.57 -3.77
CA GLN A 15 -9.15 9.17 -2.69
C GLN A 15 -9.01 10.69 -2.65
N ASP A 16 -7.77 11.21 -2.79
CA ASP A 16 -7.50 12.64 -2.84
C ASP A 16 -8.20 13.30 -4.04
N LYS A 17 -8.14 12.67 -5.22
CA LYS A 17 -8.83 13.16 -6.42
C LYS A 17 -10.35 13.20 -6.26
N LEU A 18 -10.95 12.14 -5.69
CA LEU A 18 -12.40 12.07 -5.43
C LEU A 18 -12.83 13.15 -4.44
N THR A 19 -12.05 13.36 -3.38
CA THR A 19 -12.29 14.41 -2.39
C THR A 19 -12.16 15.81 -3.02
N ALA A 20 -11.15 16.04 -3.84
CA ALA A 20 -10.97 17.29 -4.57
C ALA A 20 -12.10 17.57 -5.57
N ALA A 21 -12.72 16.52 -6.14
CA ALA A 21 -13.91 16.61 -6.97
C ALA A 21 -15.21 16.82 -6.17
N GLY A 22 -15.13 16.91 -4.84
CA GLY A 22 -16.27 17.17 -3.96
C GLY A 22 -17.08 15.93 -3.55
N LEU A 23 -16.59 14.72 -3.85
CA LEU A 23 -17.21 13.47 -3.44
C LEU A 23 -16.79 13.10 -2.02
N LYS A 24 -17.73 12.65 -1.19
CA LYS A 24 -17.48 12.19 0.19
C LYS A 24 -17.46 10.67 0.23
N ALA A 25 -16.51 10.12 1.00
CA ALA A 25 -16.49 8.70 1.28
C ALA A 25 -17.72 8.29 2.12
N ALA A 26 -18.33 7.17 1.77
CA ALA A 26 -19.38 6.52 2.55
C ALA A 26 -19.04 5.03 2.68
N SER A 27 -19.38 4.40 3.79
CA SER A 27 -19.29 2.95 3.89
C SER A 27 -20.44 2.29 3.10
N LEU A 28 -20.24 1.04 2.67
CA LEU A 28 -21.33 0.30 2.02
C LEU A 28 -22.55 0.12 2.95
N ALA A 29 -22.33 0.02 4.26
CA ALA A 29 -23.42 -0.10 5.23
C ALA A 29 -24.21 1.22 5.37
N ASP A 30 -23.53 2.36 5.45
CA ASP A 30 -24.17 3.67 5.59
C ASP A 30 -24.84 4.12 4.29
N SER A 31 -24.43 3.56 3.15
CA SER A 31 -24.96 3.93 1.84
C SER A 31 -26.37 3.43 1.57
N GLU A 32 -26.90 2.50 2.37
CA GLU A 32 -28.29 2.04 2.27
C GLU A 32 -29.30 3.15 2.58
N GLU A 33 -28.91 4.17 3.35
CA GLU A 33 -29.73 5.34 3.68
C GLU A 33 -29.63 6.49 2.66
N LEU A 34 -28.70 6.40 1.71
CA LEU A 34 -28.45 7.44 0.71
C LEU A 34 -29.25 7.20 -0.57
N ASP A 35 -29.50 8.28 -1.32
CA ASP A 35 -30.11 8.16 -2.64
C ASP A 35 -29.13 7.46 -3.61
N PRO A 36 -29.50 6.31 -4.21
CA PRO A 36 -28.67 5.58 -5.15
C PRO A 36 -28.14 6.43 -6.31
N SER A 37 -28.88 7.44 -6.75
CA SER A 37 -28.48 8.34 -7.83
C SER A 37 -27.32 9.27 -7.44
N GLU A 38 -27.06 9.45 -6.15
CA GLU A 38 -26.01 10.30 -5.61
C GLU A 38 -24.71 9.52 -5.28
N ILE A 39 -24.70 8.21 -5.47
CA ILE A 39 -23.60 7.33 -5.10
C ILE A 39 -22.82 6.86 -6.34
N LEU A 40 -21.49 6.83 -6.21
CA LEU A 40 -20.58 6.16 -7.13
C LEU A 40 -19.98 4.94 -6.45
N LEU A 41 -20.32 3.76 -6.93
CA LEU A 41 -19.76 2.50 -6.47
C LEU A 41 -18.42 2.26 -7.17
N ILE A 42 -17.36 2.12 -6.41
CA ILE A 42 -16.02 1.83 -6.92
C ILE A 42 -15.69 0.35 -6.67
N TYR A 43 -15.32 -0.35 -7.73
CA TYR A 43 -14.92 -1.75 -7.65
C TYR A 43 -13.54 -1.98 -8.28
N ASN A 44 -12.93 -3.09 -7.89
CA ASN A 44 -11.68 -3.58 -8.46
C ASN A 44 -11.91 -4.92 -9.17
N PRO A 45 -11.17 -5.19 -10.25
CA PRO A 45 -11.10 -6.53 -10.82
C PRO A 45 -10.64 -7.56 -9.79
N PRO A 46 -11.00 -8.85 -9.95
CA PRO A 46 -10.70 -9.87 -8.95
C PRO A 46 -9.22 -10.04 -8.62
N ASP A 47 -8.34 -9.94 -9.60
CA ASP A 47 -6.88 -10.00 -9.40
C ASP A 47 -6.35 -8.80 -8.59
N GLN A 48 -6.82 -7.59 -8.87
CA GLN A 48 -6.46 -6.39 -8.12
C GLN A 48 -7.05 -6.42 -6.71
N LEU A 49 -8.27 -6.93 -6.56
CA LEU A 49 -8.90 -7.08 -5.25
C LEU A 49 -8.11 -8.05 -4.37
N LEU A 50 -7.64 -9.18 -4.93
CA LEU A 50 -6.76 -10.12 -4.23
C LEU A 50 -5.46 -9.47 -3.76
N GLU A 51 -4.84 -8.65 -4.61
CA GLU A 51 -3.62 -7.91 -4.27
C GLU A 51 -3.86 -6.97 -3.08
N GLN A 52 -4.96 -6.24 -3.10
CA GLN A 52 -5.32 -5.34 -1.99
C GLN A 52 -5.60 -6.10 -0.70
N LEU A 53 -6.35 -7.18 -0.76
CA LEU A 53 -6.64 -8.01 0.41
C LEU A 53 -5.34 -8.57 1.03
N ARG A 54 -4.39 -8.99 0.20
CA ARG A 54 -3.07 -9.44 0.65
C ARG A 54 -2.31 -8.38 1.44
N THR A 55 -2.42 -7.13 1.04
CA THR A 55 -1.67 -6.03 1.66
C THR A 55 -2.32 -5.47 2.92
N HIS A 56 -3.63 -5.65 3.10
CA HIS A 56 -4.41 -5.00 4.15
C HIS A 56 -4.96 -5.95 5.21
N GLN A 57 -4.85 -7.26 5.01
CA GLN A 57 -5.35 -8.25 5.97
C GLN A 57 -4.22 -9.09 6.56
N ASP A 58 -4.18 -9.14 7.90
CA ASP A 58 -3.29 -10.05 8.65
C ASP A 58 -3.78 -11.50 8.64
N THR A 59 -4.99 -11.76 8.15
CA THR A 59 -5.61 -13.08 8.09
C THR A 59 -5.66 -13.61 6.66
N PRO A 60 -5.50 -14.93 6.43
CA PRO A 60 -5.61 -15.52 5.11
C PRO A 60 -6.98 -15.26 4.49
N VAL A 61 -6.99 -14.72 3.26
CA VAL A 61 -8.22 -14.48 2.48
C VAL A 61 -8.79 -15.81 2.00
N GLN A 62 -10.09 -16.01 2.20
CA GLN A 62 -10.81 -17.19 1.71
C GLN A 62 -11.61 -16.85 0.44
N SER A 63 -11.86 -17.85 -0.40
CA SER A 63 -12.69 -17.69 -1.60
C SER A 63 -14.12 -17.20 -1.27
N ALA A 64 -14.61 -17.55 -0.09
CA ALA A 64 -15.90 -17.08 0.41
C ALA A 64 -15.94 -15.56 0.61
N ASP A 65 -14.84 -14.96 1.05
CA ASP A 65 -14.75 -13.51 1.28
C ASP A 65 -14.88 -12.75 -0.04
N LEU A 66 -14.17 -13.21 -1.08
CA LEU A 66 -14.26 -12.62 -2.43
C LEU A 66 -15.66 -12.76 -3.01
N ARG A 67 -16.28 -13.94 -2.89
CA ARG A 67 -17.65 -14.17 -3.33
C ARG A 67 -18.59 -13.20 -2.64
N HIS A 68 -18.48 -13.06 -1.33
CA HIS A 68 -19.32 -12.17 -0.55
C HIS A 68 -19.16 -10.70 -0.99
N ILE A 69 -17.92 -10.25 -1.21
CA ILE A 69 -17.63 -8.89 -1.70
C ILE A 69 -18.32 -8.65 -3.05
N PHE A 70 -18.11 -9.53 -4.04
CA PHE A 70 -18.70 -9.34 -5.37
C PHE A 70 -20.21 -9.47 -5.36
N GLN A 71 -20.75 -10.32 -4.52
CA GLN A 71 -22.21 -10.42 -4.31
C GLN A 71 -22.78 -9.12 -3.73
N GLN A 72 -22.16 -8.55 -2.71
CA GLN A 72 -22.57 -7.26 -2.13
C GLN A 72 -22.50 -6.14 -3.17
N LEU A 73 -21.40 -6.02 -3.92
CA LEU A 73 -21.24 -5.01 -4.96
C LEU A 73 -22.33 -5.14 -6.04
N SER A 74 -22.65 -6.36 -6.47
CA SER A 74 -23.71 -6.63 -7.46
C SER A 74 -25.09 -6.30 -6.92
N GLN A 75 -25.39 -6.64 -5.68
CA GLN A 75 -26.66 -6.28 -5.03
C GLN A 75 -26.81 -4.77 -4.92
N PHE A 76 -25.75 -4.08 -4.53
CA PHE A 76 -25.77 -2.64 -4.43
C PHE A 76 -25.94 -1.97 -5.80
N ARG A 77 -25.25 -2.48 -6.82
CA ARG A 77 -25.46 -2.04 -8.21
C ARG A 77 -26.89 -2.24 -8.69
N ALA A 78 -27.55 -3.34 -8.31
CA ALA A 78 -28.92 -3.63 -8.69
C ALA A 78 -29.95 -2.59 -8.17
N GLN A 79 -29.60 -1.80 -7.16
CA GLN A 79 -30.39 -0.68 -6.66
C GLN A 79 -30.33 0.57 -7.56
N GLY A 80 -29.62 0.50 -8.69
CA GLY A 80 -29.51 1.61 -9.64
C GLY A 80 -28.31 2.53 -9.41
N VAL A 81 -27.39 2.15 -8.52
CA VAL A 81 -26.17 2.91 -8.26
C VAL A 81 -25.23 2.88 -9.47
N ARG A 82 -24.63 4.01 -9.82
CA ARG A 82 -23.60 4.09 -10.86
C ARG A 82 -22.31 3.43 -10.34
N CYS A 83 -21.64 2.67 -11.18
CA CYS A 83 -20.40 2.00 -10.79
C CYS A 83 -19.28 2.27 -11.80
N ALA A 84 -18.04 2.25 -11.31
CA ALA A 84 -16.85 2.38 -12.13
C ALA A 84 -15.68 1.59 -11.53
N ALA A 85 -14.82 1.06 -12.39
CA ALA A 85 -13.58 0.42 -11.94
C ALA A 85 -12.61 1.47 -11.39
N SER A 86 -11.95 1.16 -10.27
CA SER A 86 -11.01 2.07 -9.60
C SER A 86 -9.87 2.51 -10.54
N TRP A 87 -9.34 1.60 -11.35
CA TRP A 87 -8.27 1.89 -12.29
C TRP A 87 -8.69 2.88 -13.37
N ARG A 88 -9.94 2.83 -13.87
CA ARG A 88 -10.46 3.82 -14.83
C ARG A 88 -10.59 5.20 -14.20
N LEU A 89 -11.10 5.25 -12.98
CA LEU A 89 -11.20 6.52 -12.23
C LEU A 89 -9.83 7.14 -11.97
N SER A 90 -8.80 6.33 -11.74
CA SER A 90 -7.44 6.81 -11.51
C SER A 90 -6.83 7.52 -12.73
N LEU A 91 -7.29 7.20 -13.94
CA LEU A 91 -6.88 7.84 -15.20
C LEU A 91 -7.55 9.21 -15.42
N LEU A 92 -8.68 9.46 -14.78
CA LEU A 92 -9.36 10.74 -14.87
C LEU A 92 -8.58 11.83 -14.10
N ASP A 93 -8.55 13.02 -14.66
CA ASP A 93 -8.15 14.21 -13.94
C ASP A 93 -9.28 14.72 -13.02
N THR A 94 -8.96 15.62 -12.11
CA THR A 94 -9.93 16.18 -11.16
C THR A 94 -11.09 16.88 -11.88
N THR A 95 -10.84 17.50 -13.03
CA THR A 95 -11.86 18.21 -13.82
C THR A 95 -12.85 17.21 -14.42
N SER A 96 -12.37 16.10 -14.96
CA SER A 96 -13.23 15.02 -15.48
C SER A 96 -14.04 14.32 -14.38
N LEU A 97 -13.46 14.13 -13.20
CA LEU A 97 -14.18 13.64 -12.02
C LEU A 97 -15.26 14.62 -11.56
N LEU A 98 -14.99 15.93 -11.60
CA LEU A 98 -16.00 16.95 -11.29
C LEU A 98 -17.16 16.90 -12.29
N ARG A 99 -16.90 16.74 -13.59
CA ARG A 99 -17.96 16.55 -14.61
C ARG A 99 -18.79 15.31 -14.33
N LEU A 100 -18.15 14.20 -13.92
CA LEU A 100 -18.84 13.00 -13.52
C LEU A 100 -19.82 13.25 -12.35
N THR A 101 -19.45 14.10 -11.37
CA THR A 101 -20.37 14.49 -10.27
C THR A 101 -21.57 15.28 -10.75
N GLN A 102 -21.45 15.97 -11.87
CA GLN A 102 -22.52 16.76 -12.51
C GLN A 102 -23.35 15.94 -13.51
N ASN A 103 -23.20 14.61 -13.52
CA ASN A 103 -23.85 13.67 -14.46
C ASN A 103 -23.43 13.87 -15.93
N GLU A 104 -22.30 14.51 -16.17
CA GLU A 104 -21.68 14.50 -17.48
C GLU A 104 -20.89 13.20 -17.65
N HIS A 105 -20.71 12.75 -18.90
CA HIS A 105 -19.95 11.55 -19.21
C HIS A 105 -18.57 11.96 -19.77
N PRO A 106 -17.53 12.04 -18.92
CA PRO A 106 -16.17 12.27 -19.41
C PRO A 106 -15.75 11.10 -20.30
N CYS A 107 -15.04 11.41 -21.38
CA CYS A 107 -14.52 10.40 -22.29
C CYS A 107 -12.98 10.39 -22.14
N LEU A 108 -12.42 9.21 -21.97
CA LEU A 108 -10.96 8.99 -22.00
C LEU A 108 -10.58 8.73 -23.46
N GLU A 109 -9.69 9.53 -24.01
CA GLU A 109 -9.16 9.32 -25.39
C GLU A 109 -8.09 8.21 -25.46
N LEU A 110 -7.92 7.40 -24.41
CA LEU A 110 -6.72 6.60 -24.21
C LEU A 110 -6.94 5.10 -24.43
N THR A 111 -6.05 4.54 -25.24
CA THR A 111 -5.63 3.14 -25.20
C THR A 111 -4.68 2.90 -24.01
N THR A 112 -5.11 3.17 -22.78
CA THR A 112 -4.26 2.91 -21.62
C THR A 112 -4.29 1.42 -21.32
N PRO A 113 -3.13 0.76 -21.20
CA PRO A 113 -3.12 -0.63 -20.83
C PRO A 113 -3.75 -0.80 -19.43
N TYR A 114 -4.51 -1.87 -19.29
CA TYR A 114 -5.05 -2.28 -18.00
C TYR A 114 -3.92 -2.42 -16.97
N PRO A 115 -4.03 -1.85 -15.77
CA PRO A 115 -3.02 -2.01 -14.74
C PRO A 115 -2.99 -3.48 -14.32
N GLU A 116 -1.84 -4.09 -14.50
CA GLU A 116 -1.64 -5.50 -14.17
C GLU A 116 -1.46 -5.65 -12.65
N ALA A 117 -2.23 -6.56 -12.06
CA ALA A 117 -1.97 -7.07 -10.71
C ALA A 117 -0.77 -8.04 -10.74
N SER A 118 -0.31 -8.45 -9.56
CA SER A 118 0.77 -9.43 -9.49
C SER A 118 0.41 -10.72 -10.24
N PRO A 119 1.38 -11.39 -10.86
CA PRO A 119 1.15 -12.64 -11.57
C PRO A 119 0.45 -13.72 -10.72
N ILE A 120 0.77 -13.80 -9.44
CA ILE A 120 0.12 -14.74 -8.50
C ILE A 120 -1.35 -14.38 -8.29
N ALA A 121 -1.68 -13.11 -8.12
CA ALA A 121 -3.08 -12.69 -7.95
C ALA A 121 -3.92 -13.07 -9.18
N GLY A 122 -3.38 -12.86 -10.39
CA GLY A 122 -4.03 -13.30 -11.64
C GLY A 122 -4.25 -14.81 -11.71
N LEU A 123 -3.26 -15.60 -11.29
CA LEU A 123 -3.35 -17.06 -11.26
C LEU A 123 -4.39 -17.55 -10.24
N ILE A 124 -4.41 -16.96 -9.05
CA ILE A 124 -5.41 -17.28 -8.02
C ILE A 124 -6.81 -16.95 -8.54
N ALA A 125 -6.99 -15.77 -9.18
CA ALA A 125 -8.25 -15.39 -9.79
C ALA A 125 -8.71 -16.43 -10.83
N LEU A 126 -7.82 -16.89 -11.73
CA LEU A 126 -8.12 -17.93 -12.70
C LEU A 126 -8.53 -19.25 -12.05
N GLN A 127 -7.88 -19.66 -10.98
CA GLN A 127 -8.21 -20.88 -10.26
C GLN A 127 -9.58 -20.78 -9.59
N LEU A 128 -9.87 -19.62 -8.98
CA LEU A 128 -11.18 -19.36 -8.35
C LEU A 128 -12.31 -19.41 -9.39
N PHE A 129 -12.09 -18.92 -10.60
CA PHE A 129 -13.11 -19.01 -11.66
C PHE A 129 -13.35 -20.45 -12.15
N LYS A 130 -12.33 -21.31 -12.11
CA LYS A 130 -12.50 -22.74 -12.42
C LYS A 130 -13.29 -23.47 -11.36
N GLU A 131 -13.18 -23.04 -10.11
CA GLU A 131 -13.90 -23.64 -8.98
C GLU A 131 -15.32 -23.08 -8.85
N SER A 132 -15.52 -21.81 -9.18
CA SER A 132 -16.83 -21.14 -9.11
C SER A 132 -16.89 -19.99 -10.11
N ASN A 133 -17.84 -20.08 -11.05
CA ASN A 133 -18.09 -19.01 -12.02
C ASN A 133 -18.79 -17.78 -11.38
N GLU A 134 -19.33 -17.90 -10.18
CA GLU A 134 -20.13 -16.83 -9.56
C GLU A 134 -19.39 -15.51 -9.41
N ILE A 135 -18.11 -15.56 -8.99
CA ILE A 135 -17.29 -14.36 -8.83
C ILE A 135 -17.10 -13.68 -10.19
N LEU A 136 -16.81 -14.48 -11.21
CA LEU A 136 -16.63 -13.98 -12.57
C LEU A 136 -17.91 -13.37 -13.11
N ASP A 137 -19.06 -14.04 -12.94
CA ASP A 137 -20.35 -13.57 -13.40
C ASP A 137 -20.72 -12.24 -12.73
N HIS A 138 -20.49 -12.11 -11.43
CA HIS A 138 -20.69 -10.86 -10.72
C HIS A 138 -19.76 -9.74 -11.22
N TYR A 139 -18.49 -10.04 -11.43
CA TYR A 139 -17.53 -9.07 -11.97
C TYR A 139 -17.92 -8.62 -13.39
N LEU A 140 -18.23 -9.55 -14.29
CA LEU A 140 -18.64 -9.22 -15.66
C LEU A 140 -19.93 -8.40 -15.68
N ASN A 141 -20.88 -8.70 -14.81
CA ASN A 141 -22.11 -7.90 -14.67
C ASN A 141 -21.84 -6.47 -14.19
N LEU A 142 -20.92 -6.29 -13.25
CA LEU A 142 -20.46 -4.97 -12.84
C LEU A 142 -19.79 -4.23 -13.99
N GLU A 143 -18.90 -4.90 -14.72
CA GLU A 143 -18.13 -4.36 -15.83
C GLU A 143 -19.02 -3.92 -16.99
N LEU A 144 -20.02 -4.75 -17.38
CA LEU A 144 -20.99 -4.43 -18.43
C LEU A 144 -21.91 -3.26 -18.08
N SER A 145 -22.14 -3.02 -16.80
CA SER A 145 -23.00 -1.94 -16.31
C SER A 145 -22.24 -0.72 -15.82
N ALA A 146 -20.91 -0.73 -15.92
CA ALA A 146 -20.05 0.32 -15.39
C ALA A 146 -19.95 1.53 -16.33
N GLU A 147 -19.53 2.65 -15.75
CA GLU A 147 -19.08 3.82 -16.49
C GLU A 147 -17.72 3.51 -17.15
N LEU A 148 -17.71 3.41 -18.45
CA LEU A 148 -16.53 2.99 -19.22
C LEU A 148 -15.66 4.16 -19.68
N PHE A 149 -16.18 5.39 -19.62
CA PHE A 149 -15.47 6.62 -20.01
C PHE A 149 -14.93 6.59 -21.46
N GLY A 150 -15.68 5.94 -22.37
CA GLY A 150 -15.25 5.76 -23.76
C GLY A 150 -14.35 4.55 -24.03
N LEU A 151 -13.95 3.83 -22.99
CA LEU A 151 -13.22 2.57 -23.13
C LEU A 151 -14.19 1.40 -23.36
N MET A 152 -13.65 0.27 -23.85
CA MET A 152 -14.44 -0.96 -23.98
C MET A 152 -14.56 -1.67 -22.62
N PRO A 153 -15.64 -2.43 -22.39
CA PRO A 153 -15.72 -3.36 -21.27
C PRO A 153 -14.55 -4.33 -21.31
N ASP A 154 -14.09 -4.78 -20.14
CA ASP A 154 -13.01 -5.76 -20.04
C ASP A 154 -13.52 -7.18 -20.34
N SER A 155 -14.04 -7.38 -21.57
CA SER A 155 -14.55 -8.67 -22.06
C SER A 155 -13.45 -9.72 -22.16
N ASP A 156 -12.22 -9.29 -22.35
CA ASP A 156 -11.06 -10.14 -22.57
C ASP A 156 -10.32 -10.48 -21.27
N TYR A 157 -10.89 -10.15 -20.13
CA TYR A 157 -10.28 -10.35 -18.81
C TYR A 157 -9.74 -11.77 -18.61
N ILE A 158 -10.54 -12.79 -18.86
CA ILE A 158 -10.11 -14.20 -18.76
C ILE A 158 -9.01 -14.51 -19.75
N GLN A 159 -9.17 -14.08 -21.00
CA GLN A 159 -8.18 -14.33 -22.06
C GLN A 159 -6.83 -13.70 -21.71
N ARG A 160 -6.86 -12.48 -21.17
CA ARG A 160 -5.66 -11.78 -20.70
C ARG A 160 -4.99 -12.53 -19.54
N LEU A 161 -5.74 -13.02 -18.57
CA LEU A 161 -5.21 -13.84 -17.48
C LEU A 161 -4.66 -15.19 -17.99
N GLN A 162 -5.30 -15.80 -18.99
CA GLN A 162 -4.88 -17.07 -19.59
C GLN A 162 -3.71 -16.95 -20.57
N SER A 163 -3.44 -15.76 -21.10
CA SER A 163 -2.36 -15.53 -22.08
C SER A 163 -0.97 -15.74 -21.50
N ARG A 164 -0.84 -15.72 -20.18
CA ARG A 164 0.41 -15.98 -19.47
C ARG A 164 0.50 -17.46 -19.12
N THR A 165 1.62 -18.09 -19.42
CA THR A 165 1.86 -19.46 -18.99
C THR A 165 2.05 -19.50 -17.48
N LEU A 166 1.57 -20.55 -16.83
CA LEU A 166 1.74 -20.77 -15.39
C LEU A 166 3.22 -20.72 -15.00
N ALA A 167 4.09 -21.25 -15.84
CA ALA A 167 5.53 -21.25 -15.62
C ALA A 167 6.12 -19.83 -15.60
N ASP A 168 5.72 -18.99 -16.55
CA ASP A 168 6.20 -17.59 -16.64
C ASP A 168 5.72 -16.78 -15.44
N LEU A 169 4.47 -17.00 -15.00
CA LEU A 169 3.90 -16.35 -13.82
C LEU A 169 4.67 -16.72 -12.56
N LEU A 170 4.91 -18.00 -12.35
CA LEU A 170 5.64 -18.48 -11.18
C LEU A 170 7.11 -18.05 -11.18
N LEU A 171 7.76 -18.04 -12.35
CA LEU A 171 9.14 -17.58 -12.49
C LEU A 171 9.28 -16.09 -12.19
N THR A 172 8.36 -15.27 -12.71
CA THR A 172 8.37 -13.82 -12.45
C THR A 172 8.21 -13.52 -10.97
N ASP A 173 7.25 -14.16 -10.31
CA ASP A 173 6.98 -13.95 -8.90
C ASP A 173 8.11 -14.52 -8.01
N TRP A 174 8.64 -15.70 -8.34
CA TRP A 174 9.80 -16.27 -7.66
C TRP A 174 11.01 -15.34 -7.76
N TRP A 175 11.26 -14.77 -8.94
CA TRP A 175 12.35 -13.82 -9.16
C TRP A 175 12.16 -12.55 -8.34
N GLN A 176 10.94 -11.99 -8.32
CA GLN A 176 10.60 -10.80 -7.54
C GLN A 176 10.81 -11.03 -6.04
N VAL A 177 10.26 -12.12 -5.49
CA VAL A 177 10.40 -12.47 -4.08
C VAL A 177 11.87 -12.68 -3.68
N ASN A 178 12.67 -13.32 -4.54
CA ASN A 178 14.09 -13.50 -4.27
C ASN A 178 14.86 -12.18 -4.33
N SER A 179 14.55 -11.31 -5.29
CA SER A 179 15.17 -9.98 -5.39
C SER A 179 14.86 -9.11 -4.16
N GLU A 180 13.60 -9.12 -3.69
CA GLU A 180 13.21 -8.43 -2.46
C GLU A 180 13.92 -9.00 -1.21
N ARG A 181 14.08 -10.32 -1.15
CA ARG A 181 14.84 -10.99 -0.07
C ARG A 181 16.31 -10.60 -0.07
N GLU A 182 16.95 -10.58 -1.24
CA GLU A 182 18.36 -10.18 -1.36
C GLU A 182 18.55 -8.72 -0.94
N CYS A 183 17.69 -7.82 -1.41
CA CYS A 183 17.71 -6.41 -1.03
C CYS A 183 17.51 -6.22 0.48
N SER A 184 16.57 -6.94 1.09
CA SER A 184 16.34 -6.91 2.55
C SER A 184 17.53 -7.44 3.33
N ARG A 185 18.21 -8.47 2.82
CA ARG A 185 19.40 -9.05 3.42
C ARG A 185 20.58 -8.08 3.35
N GLU A 186 20.85 -7.48 2.20
CA GLU A 186 21.88 -6.45 2.03
C GLU A 186 21.64 -5.25 2.96
N GLN A 187 20.39 -4.85 3.13
CA GLN A 187 20.02 -3.76 4.03
C GLN A 187 20.23 -4.14 5.50
N ALA A 188 19.92 -5.39 5.89
CA ALA A 188 20.20 -5.91 7.23
C ALA A 188 21.70 -5.98 7.51
N ASP A 189 22.51 -6.47 6.57
CA ASP A 189 23.96 -6.55 6.67
C ASP A 189 24.60 -5.14 6.78
N SER A 190 24.10 -4.17 6.00
CA SER A 190 24.52 -2.77 6.09
C SER A 190 24.19 -2.13 7.44
N ASN A 191 23.02 -2.44 8.00
CA ASN A 191 22.64 -1.97 9.32
C ASN A 191 23.47 -2.59 10.44
N LEU A 192 23.79 -3.89 10.34
CA LEU A 192 24.70 -4.56 11.26
C LEU A 192 26.09 -3.94 11.23
N PHE A 193 26.62 -3.67 10.05
CA PHE A 193 27.92 -3.01 9.90
C PHE A 193 27.94 -1.62 10.56
N ARG A 194 26.89 -0.82 10.35
CA ARG A 194 26.75 0.49 11.01
C ARG A 194 26.65 0.36 12.53
N MET A 195 25.93 -0.63 13.04
CA MET A 195 25.87 -0.87 14.48
C MET A 195 27.24 -1.21 15.07
N HIS A 196 28.04 -2.05 14.40
CA HIS A 196 29.42 -2.34 14.83
C HIS A 196 30.30 -1.09 14.86
N GLN A 197 30.25 -0.25 13.83
CA GLN A 197 30.97 1.02 13.81
C GLN A 197 30.59 1.94 14.99
N ILE A 198 29.30 2.06 15.27
CA ILE A 198 28.83 2.86 16.41
C ILE A 198 29.32 2.29 17.73
N GLN A 199 29.36 0.97 17.87
CA GLN A 199 29.86 0.30 19.07
C GLN A 199 31.34 0.53 19.25
N GLU A 200 32.16 0.41 18.21
CA GLU A 200 33.61 0.70 18.25
C GLU A 200 33.88 2.19 18.61
N ASP A 201 33.11 3.11 18.01
CA ASP A 201 33.21 4.54 18.34
C ASP A 201 32.84 4.82 19.81
N PHE A 202 31.80 4.15 20.30
CA PHE A 202 31.38 4.28 21.69
C PHE A 202 32.46 3.74 22.67
N ASP A 203 33.01 2.59 22.39
CA ASP A 203 34.10 1.99 23.19
C ASP A 203 35.34 2.89 23.21
N ARG A 204 35.67 3.50 22.06
CA ARG A 204 36.77 4.48 21.98
C ARG A 204 36.52 5.71 22.85
N ILE A 205 35.28 6.28 22.81
CA ILE A 205 34.90 7.43 23.64
C ILE A 205 34.98 7.08 25.14
N LEU A 206 34.52 5.88 25.53
CA LEU A 206 34.61 5.41 26.91
C LEU A 206 36.07 5.30 27.39
N GLN A 207 36.97 4.79 26.52
CA GLN A 207 38.39 4.71 26.83
C GLN A 207 38.99 6.12 27.00
N GLU A 208 38.74 7.03 26.05
CA GLU A 208 39.18 8.43 26.15
C GLU A 208 38.67 9.11 27.43
N GLN A 209 37.42 8.86 27.82
CA GLN A 209 36.87 9.36 29.09
C GLN A 209 37.60 8.80 30.33
N ALA A 210 37.94 7.51 30.30
CA ALA A 210 38.70 6.89 31.39
C ALA A 210 40.09 7.49 31.50
N ASP A 211 40.77 7.72 30.38
CA ASP A 211 42.09 8.31 30.34
C ASP A 211 42.09 9.77 30.85
N VAL A 212 41.08 10.58 30.44
CA VAL A 212 40.93 11.94 30.96
C VAL A 212 40.64 11.95 32.46
N ARG A 213 39.85 11.02 32.98
CA ARG A 213 39.59 10.91 34.43
C ARG A 213 40.86 10.55 35.19
N SER A 214 41.71 9.65 34.66
CA SER A 214 42.99 9.29 35.24
C SER A 214 43.93 10.51 35.30
N LEU A 215 44.06 11.26 34.20
CA LEU A 215 44.89 12.47 34.15
C LEU A 215 44.40 13.54 35.14
N LEU A 216 43.08 13.76 35.28
CA LEU A 216 42.51 14.68 36.25
C LEU A 216 42.82 14.25 37.68
N HIS A 217 42.76 12.93 37.97
CA HIS A 217 43.12 12.40 39.27
C HIS A 217 44.60 12.65 39.61
N ASP A 218 45.51 12.40 38.68
CA ASP A 218 46.96 12.61 38.83
C ASP A 218 47.25 14.11 39.02
N GLN A 219 46.62 14.99 38.26
CA GLN A 219 46.74 16.45 38.42
C GLN A 219 46.26 16.93 39.79
N ASN A 220 45.15 16.36 40.31
CA ASN A 220 44.68 16.68 41.65
C ASN A 220 45.63 16.20 42.77
N ASN A 221 46.23 15.03 42.58
CA ASN A 221 47.25 14.52 43.53
C ASN A 221 48.49 15.40 43.53
N LEU A 222 49.01 15.73 42.36
CA LEU A 222 50.16 16.67 42.26
C LEU A 222 49.87 18.04 42.89
N SER A 223 48.69 18.57 42.67
CA SER A 223 48.27 19.86 43.26
C SER A 223 48.19 19.78 44.81
N ARG A 224 47.70 18.67 45.38
CA ARG A 224 47.72 18.42 46.82
C ARG A 224 49.12 18.32 47.39
N ASP A 225 50.02 17.61 46.71
CA ASP A 225 51.40 17.47 47.13
C ASP A 225 52.14 18.80 47.14
N LEU A 226 51.96 19.62 46.09
CA LEU A 226 52.53 20.95 46.00
C LEU A 226 51.99 21.88 47.11
N LEU A 227 50.68 21.87 47.40
CA LEU A 227 50.10 22.62 48.50
C LEU A 227 50.66 22.19 49.86
N THR A 228 50.87 20.89 50.04
CA THR A 228 51.47 20.32 51.27
C THR A 228 52.91 20.76 51.43
N GLN A 229 53.71 20.78 50.36
CA GLN A 229 55.09 21.26 50.36
C GLN A 229 55.19 22.77 50.68
N ILE A 230 54.31 23.60 50.06
CA ILE A 230 54.24 25.05 50.32
C ILE A 230 53.88 25.30 51.79
N ALA A 231 52.92 24.55 52.34
CA ALA A 231 52.53 24.65 53.74
C ALA A 231 53.67 24.30 54.70
N LYS A 232 54.46 23.26 54.41
CA LYS A 232 55.66 22.90 55.19
C LYS A 232 56.72 23.97 55.15
N GLN A 233 57.05 24.52 54.01
CA GLN A 233 58.02 25.62 53.84
C GLN A 233 57.64 26.89 54.61
N LYS A 234 56.32 27.20 54.70
CA LYS A 234 55.82 28.35 55.46
C LYS A 234 55.86 28.14 56.97
N LEU A 235 55.90 26.90 57.43
CA LEU A 235 56.00 26.56 58.85
C LEU A 235 57.48 26.53 59.36
N GLU A 236 58.40 26.38 58.41
CA GLU A 236 59.88 26.32 58.73
C GLU A 236 60.55 27.68 58.53
N SER A 237 59.85 28.68 58.01
CA SER A 237 60.32 30.08 57.85
C SER A 237 59.73 30.98 58.95
#